data_cfef007a79759f82a3413ee0ddbc5480
#
_entry.id   cfef007a79759f82a3413ee0ddbc5480
#
_cell.length_a   1.000
_cell.length_b   1.000
_cell.length_c   1.000
_cell.angle_alpha   90.00
_cell.angle_beta   90.00
_cell.angle_gamma   90.00
#
_symmetry.space_group_name_H-M   'P 1'
#
loop_
_entity.id
_entity.type
_entity.pdbx_description
1 polymer ?
#
loop_
_entity_poly.entity_id
_entity_poly.type
_entity_poly.pdbx_seq_one_letter_code
_entity_poly.pdbx_strand_id
1 'polypeptide(L)'
;MYTILVVDDEKDIVSALEIYLKAEGYRVLTANNGREALSVAAREDVHLILMDIMMPVMDGLTAMAQLRQTSNVPVILLTAKGEDTDKVLGLNVGADDYITKPFNPVEMLARVRSQLR
;
A
#
# COMPACT_ATOMS: atom_id res chain seq x y z
N MET A 1 -1.15 18.72 2.31
CA MET A 1 -1.55 17.43 2.96
C MET A 1 -1.35 16.28 1.99
N TYR A 2 -0.68 15.24 2.44
CA TYR A 2 -0.51 14.04 1.63
C TYR A 2 -1.72 13.13 1.72
N THR A 3 -2.06 12.47 0.62
CA THR A 3 -3.14 11.49 0.54
C THR A 3 -2.53 10.11 0.38
N ILE A 4 -2.91 9.18 1.27
CA ILE A 4 -2.42 7.80 1.28
C ILE A 4 -3.58 6.87 0.99
N LEU A 5 -3.39 5.98 0.02
CA LEU A 5 -4.36 4.94 -0.30
C LEU A 5 -3.96 3.65 0.42
N VAL A 6 -4.85 3.13 1.24
CA VAL A 6 -4.64 1.87 1.97
C VAL A 6 -5.48 0.78 1.30
N VAL A 7 -4.83 -0.28 0.85
CA VAL A 7 -5.48 -1.37 0.11
C VAL A 7 -5.25 -2.70 0.83
N ASP A 8 -6.31 -3.25 1.39
CA ASP A 8 -6.29 -4.54 2.06
C ASP A 8 -7.74 -5.04 2.14
N ASP A 9 -7.94 -6.34 2.05
CA ASP A 9 -9.27 -6.94 2.20
C ASP A 9 -9.62 -7.22 3.67
N GLU A 10 -8.64 -7.13 4.56
CA GLU A 10 -8.86 -7.29 6.01
C GLU A 10 -9.23 -5.94 6.63
N LYS A 11 -10.49 -5.81 7.06
CA LYS A 11 -11.01 -4.55 7.59
C LYS A 11 -10.26 -4.07 8.84
N ASP A 12 -9.82 -4.99 9.68
CA ASP A 12 -9.08 -4.63 10.90
C ASP A 12 -7.73 -3.99 10.57
N ILE A 13 -7.05 -4.50 9.55
CA ILE A 13 -5.79 -3.91 9.10
C ILE A 13 -6.02 -2.51 8.56
N VAL A 14 -7.04 -2.34 7.70
CA VAL A 14 -7.39 -1.02 7.15
C VAL A 14 -7.70 -0.03 8.26
N SER A 15 -8.53 -0.44 9.23
CA SER A 15 -8.89 0.43 10.34
C SER A 15 -7.69 0.85 11.18
N ALA A 16 -6.78 -0.09 11.47
CA ALA A 16 -5.58 0.21 12.24
C ALA A 16 -4.68 1.20 11.49
N LEU A 17 -4.45 0.96 10.21
CA LEU A 17 -3.62 1.86 9.39
C LEU A 17 -4.25 3.25 9.31
N GLU A 18 -5.58 3.34 9.11
CA GLU A 18 -6.26 4.62 9.08
C GLU A 18 -6.06 5.43 10.36
N ILE A 19 -6.18 4.78 11.52
CA ILE A 19 -6.03 5.46 12.82
C ILE A 19 -4.64 6.07 12.93
N TYR A 20 -3.60 5.29 12.66
CA TYR A 20 -2.22 5.78 12.78
C TYR A 20 -1.90 6.86 11.75
N LEU A 21 -2.35 6.68 10.51
CA LEU A 21 -2.03 7.63 9.44
C LEU A 21 -2.78 8.95 9.64
N LYS A 22 -4.04 8.91 10.01
CA LYS A 22 -4.81 10.13 10.28
C LYS A 22 -4.25 10.90 11.47
N ALA A 23 -3.75 10.20 12.49
CA ALA A 23 -3.12 10.85 13.64
C ALA A 23 -1.87 11.66 13.23
N GLU A 24 -1.23 11.29 12.13
CA GLU A 24 -0.08 12.02 11.59
C GLU A 24 -0.48 13.13 10.61
N GLY A 25 -1.76 13.35 10.41
CA GLY A 25 -2.26 14.43 9.55
C GLY A 25 -2.44 14.04 8.09
N TYR A 26 -2.32 12.77 7.73
CA TYR A 26 -2.54 12.33 6.36
C TYR A 26 -4.03 12.15 6.05
N ARG A 27 -4.39 12.45 4.81
CA ARG A 27 -5.70 12.08 4.28
C ARG A 27 -5.62 10.61 3.87
N VAL A 28 -6.62 9.80 4.24
CA VAL A 28 -6.60 8.35 3.95
C VAL A 28 -7.79 7.98 3.07
N LEU A 29 -7.49 7.30 1.96
CA LEU A 29 -8.47 6.64 1.11
C LEU A 29 -8.28 5.14 1.26
N THR A 30 -9.31 4.36 1.02
CA THR A 30 -9.26 2.90 1.19
C THR A 30 -9.77 2.17 -0.05
N ALA A 31 -9.28 0.95 -0.25
CA ALA A 31 -9.73 0.03 -1.28
C ALA A 31 -9.62 -1.41 -0.76
N ASN A 32 -10.44 -2.32 -1.29
CA ASN A 32 -10.55 -3.70 -0.80
C ASN A 32 -9.74 -4.70 -1.62
N ASN A 33 -9.29 -4.31 -2.80
CA ASN A 33 -8.57 -5.20 -3.71
C ASN A 33 -7.80 -4.37 -4.73
N GLY A 34 -7.00 -5.06 -5.55
CA GLY A 34 -6.16 -4.38 -6.52
C GLY A 34 -6.92 -3.63 -7.61
N ARG A 35 -8.06 -4.16 -8.05
CA ARG A 35 -8.88 -3.49 -9.08
C ARG A 35 -9.42 -2.17 -8.55
N GLU A 36 -9.97 -2.18 -7.35
CA GLU A 36 -10.47 -0.96 -6.72
C GLU A 36 -9.34 0.04 -6.48
N ALA A 37 -8.16 -0.45 -6.09
CA ALA A 37 -6.98 0.40 -5.91
C ALA A 37 -6.62 1.14 -7.19
N LEU A 38 -6.60 0.45 -8.33
CA LEU A 38 -6.31 1.07 -9.62
C LEU A 38 -7.35 2.14 -9.97
N SER A 39 -8.62 1.87 -9.69
CA SER A 39 -9.70 2.82 -9.92
C SER A 39 -9.53 4.09 -9.10
N VAL A 40 -9.24 3.95 -7.79
CA VAL A 40 -9.01 5.10 -6.91
C VAL A 40 -7.78 5.88 -7.35
N ALA A 41 -6.69 5.20 -7.66
CA ALA A 41 -5.45 5.85 -8.07
C ALA A 41 -5.61 6.63 -9.39
N ALA A 42 -6.53 6.19 -10.27
CA ALA A 42 -6.78 6.88 -11.54
C ALA A 42 -7.60 8.15 -11.38
N ARG A 43 -8.46 8.24 -10.34
CA ARG A 43 -9.37 9.39 -10.18
C ARG A 43 -9.00 10.33 -9.04
N GLU A 44 -8.12 9.91 -8.13
CA GLU A 44 -7.72 10.72 -6.97
C GLU A 44 -6.24 11.03 -7.05
N ASP A 45 -5.84 12.14 -6.44
CA ASP A 45 -4.43 12.51 -6.34
C ASP A 45 -3.80 11.82 -5.15
N VAL A 46 -3.26 10.62 -5.38
CA VAL A 46 -2.68 9.76 -4.34
C VAL A 46 -1.16 9.93 -4.33
N HIS A 47 -0.60 10.16 -3.15
CA HIS A 47 0.84 10.40 -2.98
C HIS A 47 1.61 9.16 -2.55
N LEU A 48 0.92 8.18 -1.98
CA LEU A 48 1.51 6.91 -1.53
C LEU A 48 0.44 5.85 -1.44
N ILE A 49 0.79 4.61 -1.79
CA ILE A 49 -0.11 3.46 -1.67
C ILE A 49 0.52 2.45 -0.72
N LEU A 50 -0.26 2.03 0.28
CA LEU A 50 0.06 0.86 1.12
C LEU A 50 -0.87 -0.25 0.66
N MET A 51 -0.31 -1.35 0.14
CA MET A 51 -1.11 -2.37 -0.53
C MET A 51 -0.71 -3.79 -0.13
N ASP A 52 -1.68 -4.56 0.34
CA ASP A 52 -1.49 -5.98 0.62
C ASP A 52 -1.23 -6.74 -0.69
N ILE A 53 -0.45 -7.80 -0.62
CA ILE A 53 -0.16 -8.65 -1.77
C ILE A 53 -1.31 -9.62 -2.03
N MET A 54 -1.76 -10.29 -0.99
CA MET A 54 -2.76 -11.38 -1.11
C MET A 54 -4.17 -10.85 -0.93
N MET A 55 -4.86 -10.62 -2.04
CA MET A 55 -6.24 -10.10 -2.03
C MET A 55 -7.09 -10.80 -3.09
N PRO A 56 -8.41 -10.88 -2.89
CA PRO A 56 -9.31 -11.41 -3.91
C PRO A 56 -9.44 -10.45 -5.09
N VAL A 57 -10.03 -10.91 -6.18
CA VAL A 57 -10.31 -10.18 -7.42
C VAL A 57 -9.05 -9.83 -8.19
N MET A 58 -8.15 -9.05 -7.60
CA MET A 58 -6.84 -8.73 -8.16
C MET A 58 -5.85 -8.55 -7.01
N ASP A 59 -4.78 -9.34 -7.01
CA ASP A 59 -3.75 -9.25 -5.98
C ASP A 59 -2.88 -8.00 -6.12
N GLY A 60 -2.08 -7.74 -5.08
CA GLY A 60 -1.25 -6.54 -5.04
C GLY A 60 -0.14 -6.51 -6.07
N LEU A 61 0.45 -7.66 -6.39
CA LEU A 61 1.53 -7.71 -7.40
C LEU A 61 0.99 -7.42 -8.79
N THR A 62 -0.17 -7.97 -9.13
CA THR A 62 -0.83 -7.70 -10.41
C THR A 62 -1.24 -6.22 -10.52
N ALA A 63 -1.83 -5.68 -9.47
CA ALA A 63 -2.20 -4.27 -9.44
C ALA A 63 -0.97 -3.37 -9.58
N MET A 64 0.12 -3.71 -8.91
CA MET A 64 1.38 -2.99 -8.97
C MET A 64 1.92 -2.93 -10.40
N ALA A 65 1.96 -4.08 -11.08
CA ALA A 65 2.44 -4.15 -12.45
C ALA A 65 1.61 -3.27 -13.39
N GLN A 66 0.28 -3.30 -13.25
CA GLN A 66 -0.59 -2.44 -14.05
C GLN A 66 -0.43 -0.96 -13.73
N LEU A 67 -0.31 -0.63 -12.45
CA LEU A 67 -0.12 0.74 -12.00
C LEU A 67 1.15 1.36 -12.61
N ARG A 68 2.23 0.59 -12.66
CA ARG A 68 3.50 1.07 -13.19
C ARG A 68 3.50 1.40 -14.66
N GLN A 69 2.50 0.98 -15.41
CA GLN A 69 2.34 1.38 -16.81
C GLN A 69 1.98 2.87 -16.95
N THR A 70 1.36 3.46 -15.93
CA THR A 70 0.83 4.83 -16.01
C THR A 70 1.26 5.73 -14.85
N SER A 71 1.90 5.21 -13.82
CA SER A 71 2.20 5.98 -12.61
C SER A 71 3.49 5.55 -11.94
N ASN A 72 4.19 6.52 -11.36
CA ASN A 72 5.37 6.30 -10.52
C ASN A 72 5.05 6.56 -9.04
N VAL A 73 3.78 6.58 -8.65
CA VAL A 73 3.42 6.81 -7.26
C VAL A 73 4.12 5.79 -6.35
N PRO A 74 4.73 6.22 -5.24
CA PRO A 74 5.38 5.29 -4.33
C PRO A 74 4.40 4.24 -3.80
N VAL A 75 4.84 2.99 -3.75
CA VAL A 75 4.05 1.88 -3.22
C VAL A 75 4.86 1.10 -2.20
N ILE A 76 4.27 0.92 -1.02
CA ILE A 76 4.79 0.04 0.01
C ILE A 76 3.87 -1.18 0.05
N LEU A 77 4.43 -2.37 -0.21
CA LEU A 77 3.66 -3.61 -0.15
C LEU A 77 3.58 -4.13 1.28
N LEU A 78 2.43 -4.66 1.65
CA LEU A 78 2.21 -5.32 2.93
C LEU A 78 2.32 -6.82 2.70
N THR A 79 3.23 -7.47 3.41
CA THR A 79 3.53 -8.89 3.21
C THR A 79 3.30 -9.69 4.48
N ALA A 80 2.94 -10.97 4.35
CA ALA A 80 2.90 -11.87 5.49
C ALA A 80 4.33 -12.20 5.92
N LYS A 81 4.51 -12.44 7.22
CA LYS A 81 5.80 -12.84 7.76
C LYS A 81 6.25 -14.14 7.09
N GLY A 82 7.50 -14.16 6.60
CA GLY A 82 8.05 -15.33 5.93
C GLY A 82 7.83 -15.39 4.43
N GLU A 83 7.15 -14.42 3.84
CA GLU A 83 6.85 -14.39 2.41
C GLU A 83 7.97 -13.69 1.62
N ASP A 84 9.21 -14.23 1.72
CA ASP A 84 10.37 -13.62 1.08
C ASP A 84 10.27 -13.61 -0.44
N THR A 85 9.67 -14.65 -1.04
CA THR A 85 9.48 -14.72 -2.49
C THR A 85 8.60 -13.57 -2.97
N ASP A 86 7.53 -13.25 -2.22
CA ASP A 86 6.65 -12.14 -2.55
C ASP A 86 7.36 -10.80 -2.46
N LYS A 87 8.28 -10.65 -1.50
CA LYS A 87 9.10 -9.42 -1.39
C LYS A 87 9.96 -9.22 -2.62
N VAL A 88 10.63 -10.27 -3.09
CA VAL A 88 11.47 -10.20 -4.29
C VAL A 88 10.63 -9.87 -5.52
N LEU A 89 9.48 -10.53 -5.68
CA LEU A 89 8.57 -10.24 -6.80
C LEU A 89 8.04 -8.82 -6.74
N GLY A 90 7.69 -8.33 -5.55
CA GLY A 90 7.23 -6.96 -5.37
C GLY A 90 8.26 -5.93 -5.80
N LEU A 91 9.52 -6.11 -5.42
CA LEU A 91 10.59 -5.22 -5.85
C LEU A 91 10.81 -5.30 -7.37
N ASN A 92 10.70 -6.49 -7.96
CA ASN A 92 10.87 -6.67 -9.41
C ASN A 92 9.75 -5.99 -10.21
N VAL A 93 8.55 -5.87 -9.68
CA VAL A 93 7.44 -5.18 -10.37
C VAL A 93 7.35 -3.70 -10.01
N GLY A 94 8.30 -3.19 -9.23
CA GLY A 94 8.45 -1.76 -9.02
C GLY A 94 7.95 -1.21 -7.68
N ALA A 95 7.84 -2.05 -6.66
CA ALA A 95 7.54 -1.56 -5.31
C ALA A 95 8.74 -0.78 -4.75
N ASP A 96 8.46 0.25 -3.99
CA ASP A 96 9.50 1.10 -3.39
C ASP A 96 9.97 0.57 -2.04
N ASP A 97 9.11 -0.17 -1.34
CA ASP A 97 9.42 -0.72 -0.02
C ASP A 97 8.37 -1.79 0.32
N TYR A 98 8.55 -2.45 1.45
CA TYR A 98 7.58 -3.39 1.97
C TYR A 98 7.58 -3.39 3.49
N ILE A 99 6.45 -3.80 4.07
CA ILE A 99 6.26 -3.92 5.52
C ILE A 99 5.68 -5.29 5.80
N THR A 100 6.25 -5.99 6.77
CA THR A 100 5.80 -7.32 7.18
C THR A 100 4.62 -7.20 8.15
N LYS A 101 3.58 -8.00 7.97
CA LYS A 101 2.48 -8.11 8.91
C LYS A 101 2.81 -9.18 9.97
N PRO A 102 2.44 -9.00 11.22
CA PRO A 102 1.82 -7.79 11.79
C PRO A 102 2.81 -6.62 11.82
N PHE A 103 2.36 -5.44 11.45
CA PHE A 103 3.25 -4.30 11.35
C PHE A 103 3.48 -3.61 12.70
N ASN A 104 4.66 -3.03 12.84
CA ASN A 104 4.97 -2.15 13.95
C ASN A 104 4.58 -0.72 13.55
N PRO A 105 3.71 -0.03 14.31
CA PRO A 105 3.26 1.30 13.92
C PRO A 105 4.38 2.33 13.75
N VAL A 106 5.39 2.30 14.61
CA VAL A 106 6.52 3.23 14.54
C VAL A 106 7.32 3.00 13.26
N GLU A 107 7.61 1.73 12.94
CA GLU A 107 8.32 1.38 11.70
C GLU A 107 7.49 1.75 10.48
N MET A 108 6.20 1.43 10.48
CA MET A 108 5.31 1.75 9.37
C MET A 108 5.32 3.26 9.09
N LEU A 109 5.13 4.08 10.11
CA LEU A 109 5.11 5.53 9.96
C LEU A 109 6.45 6.08 9.48
N ALA A 110 7.56 5.50 9.93
CA ALA A 110 8.89 5.90 9.47
C ALA A 110 9.08 5.61 7.98
N ARG A 111 8.62 4.44 7.50
CA ARG A 111 8.70 4.09 6.08
C ARG A 111 7.80 4.96 5.23
N VAL A 112 6.60 5.28 5.71
CA VAL A 112 5.69 6.20 5.05
C VAL A 112 6.35 7.57 4.87
N ARG A 113 6.90 8.13 5.93
CA ARG A 113 7.59 9.43 5.87
C ARG A 113 8.75 9.40 4.90
N SER A 114 9.51 8.31 4.90
CA SER A 114 10.64 8.15 3.99
C SER A 114 10.22 8.22 2.52
N GLN A 115 9.11 7.60 2.17
CA GLN A 115 8.62 7.57 0.79
C GLN A 115 8.00 8.91 0.36
N LEU A 116 7.55 9.73 1.28
CA LEU A 116 6.89 11.01 0.97
C LEU A 116 7.86 12.21 0.88
N ARG A 117 9.11 11.98 1.07
CA ARG A 117 10.12 13.07 0.98
C ARG A 117 10.38 13.51 -0.44
#